data_44f7d6b92ea6044e456fe5d904e5ab42
#
_entry.id   44f7d6b92ea6044e456fe5d904e5ab42
#
_cell.length_a   1.000
_cell.length_b   1.000
_cell.length_c   1.000
_cell.angle_alpha   90.00
_cell.angle_beta   90.00
_cell.angle_gamma   90.00
#
_symmetry.space_group_name_H-M   'P 1'
#
loop_
_entity.id
_entity.type
_entity.pdbx_description
1 polymer ?
#
loop_
_entity_poly.entity_id
_entity_poly.type
_entity_poly.pdbx_seq_one_letter_code
_entity_poly.pdbx_strand_id
1 'polypeptide(L)'
;MSDWSMGYQTDLQYTFGYYREINPLYARYLLTTQGFDTPDFSQGCACELGFGQGVSITMHAAGSTTKWYGNDFNPAQVNYAQHLAKYGKVEVMLSDESFGDFADRDDLPMFDFICLHGIWSWISPENQNYIIEFARRHLKIGGIFYVSYNVSPGFIAFEPVRHLMSELNKHMLATKADAQDKLAIIKQYLEQIVAVEPSFIKVMPGVAKRIEDTLTKDYHYLVGEYLNTFWDITHHSVLCERLQAAKLDFACSATGTELMDSLNLTAEQQQFLAQFKGGPLYESSRDFIVNQQFRRDFFIKGPRKLTKVEHTRRYNELALVLIAPGKMSLMKLRPA
;
A
#
# COMPACT_ATOMS: atom_id res chain seq x y z
N MET A 1 14.17 23.78 15.38
CA MET A 1 13.23 23.81 14.25
C MET A 1 12.57 22.45 14.22
N SER A 2 11.25 22.37 14.25
CA SER A 2 10.55 21.09 14.06
C SER A 2 10.86 20.59 12.65
N ASP A 3 11.34 19.36 12.55
CA ASP A 3 11.53 18.70 11.25
C ASP A 3 10.17 18.50 10.60
N TRP A 4 9.83 19.34 9.60
CA TRP A 4 8.55 19.26 8.90
C TRP A 4 8.38 17.94 8.13
N SER A 5 9.49 17.26 7.85
CA SER A 5 9.46 15.95 7.16
C SER A 5 8.97 14.81 8.06
N MET A 6 8.85 15.07 9.39
CA MET A 6 8.40 14.06 10.38
C MET A 6 9.19 12.73 10.28
N GLY A 7 10.47 12.81 9.86
CA GLY A 7 11.36 11.66 9.70
C GLY A 7 11.22 10.91 8.36
N TYR A 8 10.48 11.46 7.41
CA TYR A 8 10.41 10.95 6.03
C TYR A 8 11.51 11.58 5.18
N GLN A 9 12.08 10.83 4.24
CA GLN A 9 13.12 11.34 3.33
C GLN A 9 12.48 12.18 2.23
N THR A 10 12.74 13.50 2.26
CA THR A 10 12.16 14.48 1.33
C THR A 10 13.11 14.97 0.24
N ASP A 11 14.40 14.68 0.40
CA ASP A 11 15.46 15.20 -0.49
C ASP A 11 15.49 14.55 -1.88
N LEU A 12 14.71 13.49 -2.07
CA LEU A 12 14.68 12.72 -3.32
C LEU A 12 13.25 12.59 -3.83
N GLN A 13 13.12 12.68 -5.15
CA GLN A 13 11.88 12.32 -5.81
C GLN A 13 11.69 10.80 -5.70
N TYR A 14 10.54 10.39 -5.15
CA TYR A 14 10.13 8.99 -5.13
C TYR A 14 9.80 8.49 -6.53
N THR A 15 9.72 7.17 -6.69
CA THR A 15 9.44 6.53 -7.97
C THR A 15 8.07 6.91 -8.53
N PHE A 16 7.98 7.10 -9.86
CA PHE A 16 6.70 7.27 -10.53
C PHE A 16 5.96 5.94 -10.62
N GLY A 17 4.73 5.89 -10.14
CA GLY A 17 3.95 4.65 -10.14
C GLY A 17 2.49 4.87 -10.50
N TYR A 18 1.94 3.95 -11.32
CA TYR A 18 0.52 3.80 -11.52
C TYR A 18 0.04 2.54 -10.81
N TYR A 19 -0.93 2.68 -9.93
CA TYR A 19 -1.46 1.59 -9.12
C TYR A 19 -2.94 1.38 -9.45
N ARG A 20 -3.24 0.29 -10.14
CA ARG A 20 -4.63 -0.06 -10.51
C ARG A 20 -5.49 -0.40 -9.30
N GLU A 21 -4.88 -0.88 -8.22
CA GLU A 21 -5.54 -1.31 -7.00
C GLU A 21 -6.27 -0.16 -6.29
N ILE A 22 -5.80 1.08 -6.50
CA ILE A 22 -6.46 2.29 -5.95
C ILE A 22 -7.51 2.88 -6.91
N ASN A 23 -7.88 2.16 -7.96
CA ASN A 23 -9.00 2.55 -8.82
C ASN A 23 -10.33 2.10 -8.20
N PRO A 24 -11.31 3.00 -7.96
CA PRO A 24 -12.60 2.64 -7.39
C PRO A 24 -13.38 1.61 -8.21
N LEU A 25 -13.26 1.62 -9.54
CA LEU A 25 -13.91 0.63 -10.41
C LEU A 25 -13.28 -0.75 -10.27
N TYR A 26 -11.96 -0.81 -10.06
CA TYR A 26 -11.27 -2.07 -9.77
C TYR A 26 -11.68 -2.61 -8.39
N ALA A 27 -11.77 -1.75 -7.38
CA ALA A 27 -12.28 -2.10 -6.06
C ALA A 27 -13.71 -2.64 -6.14
N ARG A 28 -14.61 -1.95 -6.87
CA ARG A 28 -15.98 -2.41 -7.14
C ARG A 28 -16.00 -3.80 -7.77
N TYR A 29 -15.16 -4.04 -8.77
CA TYR A 29 -15.06 -5.34 -9.42
C TYR A 29 -14.71 -6.43 -8.41
N LEU A 30 -13.60 -6.32 -7.68
CA LEU A 30 -13.16 -7.35 -6.73
C LEU A 30 -14.17 -7.54 -5.59
N LEU A 31 -14.65 -6.47 -4.99
CA LEU A 31 -15.60 -6.55 -3.88
C LEU A 31 -16.94 -7.17 -4.32
N THR A 32 -17.42 -6.85 -5.52
CA THR A 32 -18.61 -7.50 -6.07
C THR A 32 -18.39 -9.00 -6.27
N THR A 33 -17.22 -9.43 -6.77
CA THR A 33 -16.91 -10.87 -6.90
C THR A 33 -16.89 -11.58 -5.54
N GLN A 34 -16.55 -10.86 -4.47
CA GLN A 34 -16.56 -11.36 -3.09
C GLN A 34 -17.93 -11.19 -2.40
N GLY A 35 -18.97 -10.78 -3.15
CA GLY A 35 -20.34 -10.66 -2.68
C GLY A 35 -20.60 -9.48 -1.75
N PHE A 36 -19.81 -8.41 -1.80
CA PHE A 36 -20.05 -7.18 -1.08
C PHE A 36 -20.80 -6.15 -1.94
N ASP A 37 -21.69 -5.40 -1.28
CA ASP A 37 -22.26 -4.20 -1.88
C ASP A 37 -21.20 -3.09 -1.95
N THR A 38 -21.27 -2.26 -2.97
CA THR A 38 -20.29 -1.20 -3.22
C THR A 38 -20.99 0.09 -3.64
N PRO A 39 -20.42 1.27 -3.31
CA PRO A 39 -20.93 2.54 -3.78
C PRO A 39 -20.98 2.65 -5.30
N ASP A 40 -21.83 3.54 -5.78
CA ASP A 40 -21.77 4.03 -7.15
C ASP A 40 -20.76 5.19 -7.23
N PHE A 41 -19.64 4.95 -7.91
CA PHE A 41 -18.57 5.93 -8.03
C PHE A 41 -18.82 6.98 -9.15
N SER A 42 -19.84 6.81 -9.98
CA SER A 42 -20.10 7.73 -11.12
C SER A 42 -20.42 9.16 -10.68
N GLN A 43 -20.95 9.33 -9.46
CA GLN A 43 -21.19 10.62 -8.81
C GLN A 43 -20.48 10.71 -7.46
N GLY A 44 -19.49 9.84 -7.25
CA GLY A 44 -18.79 9.68 -5.98
C GLY A 44 -17.61 10.63 -5.82
N CYS A 45 -17.07 10.63 -4.58
CA CYS A 45 -15.83 11.29 -4.23
C CYS A 45 -14.80 10.25 -3.77
N ALA A 46 -13.56 10.40 -4.24
CA ALA A 46 -12.42 9.57 -3.83
C ALA A 46 -11.29 10.44 -3.28
N CYS A 47 -10.51 9.89 -2.37
CA CYS A 47 -9.36 10.57 -1.78
C CYS A 47 -8.14 9.65 -1.77
N GLU A 48 -6.99 10.15 -2.25
CA GLU A 48 -5.69 9.48 -2.12
C GLU A 48 -4.83 10.22 -1.10
N LEU A 49 -4.46 9.52 -0.02
CA LEU A 49 -3.60 10.03 1.04
C LEU A 49 -2.15 9.65 0.74
N GLY A 50 -1.25 10.65 0.66
CA GLY A 50 0.14 10.44 0.28
C GLY A 50 0.28 10.07 -1.20
N PHE A 51 -0.25 10.91 -2.10
CA PHE A 51 -0.30 10.61 -3.55
C PHE A 51 1.07 10.69 -4.25
N GLY A 52 2.14 11.14 -3.58
CA GLY A 52 3.48 11.25 -4.15
C GLY A 52 3.51 12.16 -5.38
N GLN A 53 4.01 11.64 -6.51
CA GLN A 53 4.05 12.37 -7.78
C GLN A 53 2.68 12.55 -8.45
N GLY A 54 1.61 12.02 -7.86
CA GLY A 54 0.24 12.19 -8.33
C GLY A 54 -0.11 11.50 -9.64
N VAL A 55 0.71 10.53 -10.10
CA VAL A 55 0.46 9.82 -11.37
C VAL A 55 -0.83 9.02 -11.29
N SER A 56 -1.02 8.23 -10.22
CA SER A 56 -2.21 7.40 -10.05
C SER A 56 -3.47 8.23 -9.93
N ILE A 57 -3.50 9.20 -9.02
CA ILE A 57 -4.68 10.04 -8.80
C ILE A 57 -5.09 10.80 -10.07
N THR A 58 -4.11 11.34 -10.81
CA THR A 58 -4.38 12.08 -12.06
C THR A 58 -4.95 11.15 -13.13
N MET A 59 -4.38 9.94 -13.29
CA MET A 59 -4.89 8.98 -14.28
C MET A 59 -6.28 8.46 -13.92
N HIS A 60 -6.55 8.19 -12.64
CA HIS A 60 -7.86 7.76 -12.19
C HIS A 60 -8.92 8.86 -12.34
N ALA A 61 -8.57 10.10 -12.02
CA ALA A 61 -9.44 11.25 -12.24
C ALA A 61 -9.74 11.47 -13.73
N ALA A 62 -8.73 11.35 -14.61
CA ALA A 62 -8.90 11.47 -16.06
C ALA A 62 -9.79 10.36 -16.64
N GLY A 63 -9.75 9.16 -16.07
CA GLY A 63 -10.46 7.99 -16.55
C GLY A 63 -11.86 7.77 -15.94
N SER A 64 -12.35 8.68 -15.10
CA SER A 64 -13.64 8.51 -14.40
C SER A 64 -14.37 9.82 -14.20
N THR A 65 -15.65 9.73 -13.82
CA THR A 65 -16.46 10.88 -13.37
C THR A 65 -16.40 11.09 -11.85
N THR A 66 -15.66 10.26 -11.14
CA THR A 66 -15.41 10.39 -9.70
C THR A 66 -14.60 11.65 -9.43
N LYS A 67 -15.02 12.46 -8.46
CA LYS A 67 -14.26 13.63 -8.02
C LYS A 67 -13.12 13.18 -7.11
N TRP A 68 -11.91 13.60 -7.45
CA TRP A 68 -10.72 13.19 -6.72
C TRP A 68 -10.13 14.31 -5.88
N TYR A 69 -9.74 13.93 -4.68
CA TYR A 69 -9.06 14.75 -3.68
C TYR A 69 -7.82 14.00 -3.21
N GLY A 70 -6.81 14.71 -2.77
CA GLY A 70 -5.64 14.08 -2.18
C GLY A 70 -4.74 15.06 -1.46
N ASN A 71 -3.95 14.52 -0.54
CA ASN A 71 -2.88 15.26 0.10
C ASN A 71 -1.54 14.55 -0.05
N ASP A 72 -0.49 15.33 -0.08
CA ASP A 72 0.89 14.88 0.12
C ASP A 72 1.65 16.02 0.80
N PHE A 73 2.28 15.75 1.94
CA PHE A 73 2.92 16.80 2.74
C PHE A 73 4.16 17.43 2.06
N ASN A 74 4.67 16.83 0.98
CA ASN A 74 5.82 17.34 0.26
C ASN A 74 5.39 18.34 -0.85
N PRO A 75 5.64 19.64 -0.69
CA PRO A 75 5.18 20.64 -1.65
C PRO A 75 5.79 20.50 -3.04
N ALA A 76 6.97 19.88 -3.17
CA ALA A 76 7.57 19.62 -4.47
C ALA A 76 6.80 18.55 -5.25
N GLN A 77 6.31 17.51 -4.55
CA GLN A 77 5.46 16.48 -5.14
C GLN A 77 4.09 17.04 -5.53
N VAL A 78 3.48 17.82 -4.65
CA VAL A 78 2.21 18.48 -4.94
C VAL A 78 2.29 19.40 -6.15
N ASN A 79 3.34 20.23 -6.22
CA ASN A 79 3.57 21.11 -7.37
C ASN A 79 3.69 20.32 -8.67
N TYR A 80 4.44 19.20 -8.66
CA TYR A 80 4.54 18.31 -9.81
C TYR A 80 3.18 17.72 -10.21
N ALA A 81 2.42 17.19 -9.25
CA ALA A 81 1.10 16.60 -9.49
C ALA A 81 0.10 17.63 -10.04
N GLN A 82 0.12 18.88 -9.53
CA GLN A 82 -0.70 19.98 -10.05
C GLN A 82 -0.36 20.33 -11.50
N HIS A 83 0.94 20.36 -11.84
CA HIS A 83 1.37 20.55 -13.22
C HIS A 83 0.91 19.42 -14.15
N LEU A 84 1.02 18.16 -13.68
CA LEU A 84 0.56 16.99 -14.42
C LEU A 84 -0.95 17.05 -14.68
N ALA A 85 -1.76 17.35 -13.65
CA ALA A 85 -3.20 17.50 -13.76
C ALA A 85 -3.59 18.64 -14.72
N LYS A 86 -2.94 19.79 -14.59
CA LYS A 86 -3.16 20.95 -15.49
C LYS A 86 -2.83 20.60 -16.94
N TYR A 87 -1.69 19.95 -17.19
CA TYR A 87 -1.31 19.53 -18.54
C TYR A 87 -2.32 18.52 -19.13
N GLY A 88 -2.76 17.56 -18.33
CA GLY A 88 -3.80 16.58 -18.70
C GLY A 88 -5.22 17.14 -18.76
N LYS A 89 -5.43 18.41 -18.37
CA LYS A 89 -6.78 19.04 -18.24
C LYS A 89 -7.71 18.23 -17.32
N VAL A 90 -7.17 17.73 -16.23
CA VAL A 90 -7.88 16.90 -15.25
C VAL A 90 -8.23 17.76 -14.03
N GLU A 91 -9.49 17.69 -13.58
CA GLU A 91 -9.91 18.31 -12.34
C GLU A 91 -9.61 17.37 -11.16
N VAL A 92 -8.73 17.83 -10.27
CA VAL A 92 -8.36 17.12 -9.03
C VAL A 92 -7.98 18.15 -7.97
N MET A 93 -8.41 17.92 -6.72
CA MET A 93 -8.10 18.79 -5.58
C MET A 93 -6.87 18.23 -4.85
N LEU A 94 -5.73 18.89 -4.99
CA LEU A 94 -4.45 18.46 -4.39
C LEU A 94 -3.97 19.49 -3.35
N SER A 95 -3.57 19.00 -2.18
CA SER A 95 -3.11 19.80 -1.04
C SER A 95 -1.74 19.32 -0.56
N ASP A 96 -0.90 20.25 -0.06
CA ASP A 96 0.39 20.01 0.58
C ASP A 96 0.31 19.94 2.11
N GLU A 97 -0.89 19.73 2.66
CA GLU A 97 -1.12 19.60 4.09
C GLU A 97 -0.60 18.26 4.65
N SER A 98 -0.18 18.29 5.91
CA SER A 98 0.09 17.07 6.66
C SER A 98 -1.17 16.20 6.81
N PHE A 99 -1.03 14.93 7.21
CA PHE A 99 -2.21 14.10 7.50
C PHE A 99 -3.06 14.67 8.64
N GLY A 100 -2.45 15.31 9.65
CA GLY A 100 -3.16 15.95 10.74
C GLY A 100 -3.98 17.15 10.27
N ASP A 101 -3.35 18.09 9.59
CA ASP A 101 -4.02 19.30 9.09
C ASP A 101 -5.14 18.93 8.10
N PHE A 102 -4.88 17.96 7.20
CA PHE A 102 -5.87 17.50 6.24
C PHE A 102 -7.05 16.78 6.92
N ALA A 103 -6.81 16.05 8.02
CA ALA A 103 -7.88 15.40 8.78
C ALA A 103 -8.77 16.39 9.54
N ASP A 104 -8.26 17.57 9.86
CA ASP A 104 -8.99 18.61 10.59
C ASP A 104 -9.81 19.55 9.68
N ARG A 105 -9.75 19.38 8.37
CA ARG A 105 -10.55 20.16 7.41
C ARG A 105 -12.03 19.84 7.51
N ASP A 106 -12.86 20.87 7.57
CA ASP A 106 -14.32 20.77 7.61
C ASP A 106 -14.98 20.96 6.23
N ASP A 107 -14.22 21.42 5.22
CA ASP A 107 -14.71 21.70 3.86
C ASP A 107 -14.59 20.50 2.90
N LEU A 108 -14.03 19.39 3.36
CA LEU A 108 -13.93 18.16 2.57
C LEU A 108 -15.28 17.42 2.50
N PRO A 109 -15.59 16.81 1.34
CA PRO A 109 -16.80 16.01 1.22
C PRO A 109 -16.69 14.69 2.01
N MET A 110 -17.82 14.01 2.15
CA MET A 110 -17.82 12.60 2.53
C MET A 110 -17.39 11.76 1.33
N PHE A 111 -16.40 10.89 1.52
CA PHE A 111 -15.83 10.06 0.48
C PHE A 111 -16.49 8.69 0.36
N ASP A 112 -16.62 8.20 -0.86
CA ASP A 112 -17.02 6.84 -1.18
C ASP A 112 -15.81 5.88 -1.19
N PHE A 113 -14.62 6.45 -1.44
CA PHE A 113 -13.36 5.71 -1.52
C PHE A 113 -12.23 6.54 -0.92
N ILE A 114 -11.50 5.97 0.02
CA ILE A 114 -10.24 6.53 0.55
C ILE A 114 -9.15 5.50 0.33
N CYS A 115 -8.01 5.92 -0.19
CA CYS A 115 -6.88 5.02 -0.45
C CYS A 115 -5.55 5.63 -0.02
N LEU A 116 -4.62 4.75 0.36
CA LEU A 116 -3.21 5.06 0.56
C LEU A 116 -2.36 3.88 0.11
N HIS A 117 -1.41 4.15 -0.78
CA HIS A 117 -0.55 3.13 -1.35
C HIS A 117 0.93 3.40 -1.03
N GLY A 118 1.61 2.43 -0.41
CA GLY A 118 3.02 2.56 -0.04
C GLY A 118 3.28 3.61 1.06
N ILE A 119 2.32 3.86 1.96
CA ILE A 119 2.40 4.90 3.00
C ILE A 119 2.44 4.30 4.40
N TRP A 120 1.50 3.41 4.73
CA TRP A 120 1.23 2.95 6.09
C TRP A 120 2.48 2.52 6.87
N SER A 121 3.34 1.72 6.25
CA SER A 121 4.53 1.18 6.90
C SER A 121 5.67 2.19 7.11
N TRP A 122 5.60 3.36 6.51
CA TRP A 122 6.68 4.34 6.47
C TRP A 122 6.46 5.58 7.32
N ILE A 123 5.29 5.70 7.92
CA ILE A 123 4.87 6.86 8.70
C ILE A 123 4.84 6.54 10.21
N SER A 124 4.88 7.59 11.03
CA SER A 124 4.81 7.46 12.48
C SER A 124 3.45 6.90 12.94
N PRO A 125 3.39 6.26 14.13
CA PRO A 125 2.12 5.86 14.73
C PRO A 125 1.11 7.00 14.88
N GLU A 126 1.58 8.22 15.08
CA GLU A 126 0.75 9.42 15.13
C GLU A 126 0.09 9.71 13.78
N ASN A 127 0.86 9.68 12.68
CA ASN A 127 0.33 9.83 11.33
C ASN A 127 -0.65 8.71 10.95
N GLN A 128 -0.38 7.48 11.37
CA GLN A 128 -1.33 6.38 11.21
C GLN A 128 -2.66 6.65 11.94
N ASN A 129 -2.61 7.26 13.13
CA ASN A 129 -3.81 7.65 13.86
C ASN A 129 -4.59 8.78 13.18
N TYR A 130 -3.90 9.78 12.60
CA TYR A 130 -4.57 10.82 11.79
C TYR A 130 -5.28 10.23 10.58
N ILE A 131 -4.70 9.25 9.91
CA ILE A 131 -5.34 8.53 8.79
C ILE A 131 -6.59 7.77 9.27
N ILE A 132 -6.51 7.08 10.40
CA ILE A 132 -7.66 6.38 10.99
C ILE A 132 -8.78 7.38 11.32
N GLU A 133 -8.44 8.50 11.94
CA GLU A 133 -9.40 9.55 12.28
C GLU A 133 -10.03 10.17 11.02
N PHE A 134 -9.21 10.44 9.99
CA PHE A 134 -9.70 10.89 8.70
C PHE A 134 -10.72 9.93 8.09
N ALA A 135 -10.41 8.62 8.06
CA ALA A 135 -11.34 7.60 7.57
C ALA A 135 -12.60 7.52 8.45
N ARG A 136 -12.46 7.68 9.78
CA ARG A 136 -13.61 7.71 10.71
C ARG A 136 -14.56 8.88 10.41
N ARG A 137 -14.01 10.08 10.14
CA ARG A 137 -14.80 11.31 9.92
C ARG A 137 -15.34 11.41 8.51
N HIS A 138 -14.52 11.11 7.50
CA HIS A 138 -14.79 11.46 6.11
C HIS A 138 -15.20 10.27 5.21
N LEU A 139 -15.08 9.01 5.65
CA LEU A 139 -15.57 7.90 4.85
C LEU A 139 -17.07 7.65 5.11
N LYS A 140 -17.87 7.54 4.05
CA LYS A 140 -19.29 7.20 4.12
C LYS A 140 -19.50 5.79 4.70
N ILE A 141 -20.70 5.55 5.23
CA ILE A 141 -21.15 4.17 5.54
C ILE A 141 -21.27 3.43 4.19
N GLY A 142 -20.73 2.21 4.12
CA GLY A 142 -20.58 1.45 2.88
C GLY A 142 -19.39 1.88 2.02
N GLY A 143 -18.69 2.96 2.40
CA GLY A 143 -17.49 3.43 1.72
C GLY A 143 -16.32 2.47 1.89
N ILE A 144 -15.40 2.51 0.93
CA ILE A 144 -14.26 1.60 0.82
C ILE A 144 -12.98 2.31 1.24
N PHE A 145 -12.18 1.66 2.08
CA PHE A 145 -10.84 2.08 2.46
C PHE A 145 -9.83 1.07 1.91
N TYR A 146 -8.87 1.55 1.14
CA TYR A 146 -7.74 0.76 0.64
C TYR A 146 -6.46 1.14 1.37
N VAL A 147 -5.71 0.14 1.78
CA VAL A 147 -4.38 0.31 2.37
C VAL A 147 -3.41 -0.76 1.88
N SER A 148 -2.17 -0.36 1.60
CA SER A 148 -1.07 -1.29 1.39
C SER A 148 -0.01 -1.14 2.48
N TYR A 149 0.60 -2.27 2.88
CA TYR A 149 1.52 -2.30 4.01
C TYR A 149 2.46 -3.51 3.96
N ASN A 150 3.61 -3.36 4.61
CA ASN A 150 4.54 -4.46 4.84
C ASN A 150 4.01 -5.33 5.98
N VAL A 151 4.02 -6.65 5.78
CA VAL A 151 3.39 -7.57 6.70
C VAL A 151 4.36 -8.63 7.22
N SER A 152 4.17 -9.02 8.47
CA SER A 152 4.76 -10.23 9.08
C SER A 152 3.95 -11.46 8.63
N PRO A 153 4.60 -12.61 8.31
CA PRO A 153 6.00 -12.92 8.61
C PRO A 153 7.02 -12.51 7.53
N GLY A 154 6.61 -12.19 6.32
CA GLY A 154 7.49 -12.11 5.15
C GLY A 154 8.64 -11.11 5.24
N PHE A 155 8.45 -9.99 5.94
CA PHE A 155 9.51 -9.00 6.14
C PHE A 155 10.32 -9.17 7.43
N ILE A 156 9.85 -9.98 8.39
CA ILE A 156 10.46 -10.03 9.73
C ILE A 156 11.92 -10.45 9.71
N ALA A 157 12.29 -11.38 8.82
CA ALA A 157 13.65 -11.83 8.69
C ALA A 157 14.61 -10.74 8.16
N PHE A 158 14.11 -9.71 7.50
CA PHE A 158 14.89 -8.60 6.96
C PHE A 158 14.96 -7.39 7.89
N GLU A 159 14.11 -7.34 8.90
CA GLU A 159 14.07 -6.24 9.87
C GLU A 159 15.45 -5.95 10.50
N PRO A 160 16.22 -6.94 11.01
CA PRO A 160 17.53 -6.68 11.59
C PRO A 160 18.53 -6.07 10.59
N VAL A 161 18.46 -6.45 9.31
CA VAL A 161 19.31 -5.88 8.25
C VAL A 161 18.96 -4.41 8.03
N ARG A 162 17.67 -4.11 7.90
CA ARG A 162 17.20 -2.73 7.77
C ARG A 162 17.55 -1.88 8.99
N HIS A 163 17.47 -2.45 10.19
CA HIS A 163 17.90 -1.79 11.43
C HIS A 163 19.38 -1.40 11.35
N LEU A 164 20.27 -2.30 10.93
CA LEU A 164 21.69 -2.00 10.74
C LEU A 164 21.91 -0.87 9.70
N MET A 165 21.16 -0.87 8.61
CA MET A 165 21.23 0.21 7.61
C MET A 165 20.84 1.56 8.23
N SER A 166 19.78 1.58 9.03
CA SER A 166 19.31 2.78 9.74
C SER A 166 20.33 3.28 10.75
N GLU A 167 20.91 2.39 11.56
CA GLU A 167 21.96 2.73 12.54
C GLU A 167 23.21 3.28 11.85
N LEU A 168 23.65 2.66 10.76
CA LEU A 168 24.78 3.15 9.97
C LEU A 168 24.49 4.56 9.41
N ASN A 169 23.30 4.77 8.84
CA ASN A 169 22.89 6.08 8.36
C ASN A 169 22.89 7.13 9.47
N LYS A 170 22.31 6.81 10.62
CA LYS A 170 22.17 7.73 11.75
C LYS A 170 23.50 8.08 12.41
N HIS A 171 24.36 7.08 12.66
CA HIS A 171 25.55 7.25 13.50
C HIS A 171 26.84 7.50 12.72
N MET A 172 26.95 6.97 11.50
CA MET A 172 28.17 7.06 10.71
C MET A 172 28.07 8.05 9.54
N LEU A 173 26.88 8.28 9.02
CA LEU A 173 26.67 9.03 7.77
C LEU A 173 25.89 10.33 7.97
N ALA A 174 25.52 10.69 9.20
CA ALA A 174 24.72 11.89 9.51
C ALA A 174 25.34 13.19 8.96
N THR A 175 26.68 13.27 8.87
CA THR A 175 27.43 14.43 8.37
C THR A 175 27.66 14.40 6.86
N LYS A 176 27.37 13.30 6.16
CA LYS A 176 27.49 13.17 4.71
C LYS A 176 26.30 13.85 4.05
N ALA A 177 26.57 14.80 3.16
CA ALA A 177 25.52 15.60 2.53
C ALA A 177 24.79 14.86 1.39
N ASP A 178 25.49 13.97 0.69
CA ASP A 178 24.92 13.28 -0.50
C ASP A 178 24.33 11.93 -0.15
N ALA A 179 23.07 11.75 -0.50
CA ALA A 179 22.36 10.49 -0.28
C ALA A 179 22.90 9.33 -1.13
N GLN A 180 23.51 9.61 -2.32
CA GLN A 180 24.16 8.59 -3.15
C GLN A 180 25.41 8.02 -2.46
N ASP A 181 26.22 8.91 -1.86
CA ASP A 181 27.40 8.51 -1.09
C ASP A 181 27.01 7.64 0.11
N LYS A 182 25.95 8.04 0.83
CA LYS A 182 25.41 7.28 1.96
C LYS A 182 25.04 5.86 1.54
N LEU A 183 24.31 5.74 0.43
CA LEU A 183 23.87 4.44 -0.05
C LEU A 183 25.03 3.57 -0.52
N ALA A 184 26.05 4.14 -1.20
CA ALA A 184 27.24 3.40 -1.58
C ALA A 184 27.97 2.80 -0.38
N ILE A 185 28.09 3.57 0.72
CA ILE A 185 28.70 3.10 1.96
C ILE A 185 27.84 2.01 2.62
N ILE A 186 26.50 2.15 2.63
CA ILE A 186 25.59 1.14 3.17
C ILE A 186 25.71 -0.16 2.36
N LYS A 187 25.76 -0.10 1.04
CA LYS A 187 25.95 -1.27 0.19
C LYS A 187 27.26 -1.97 0.52
N GLN A 188 28.37 -1.23 0.55
CA GLN A 188 29.67 -1.78 0.92
C GLN A 188 29.67 -2.44 2.29
N TYR A 189 29.02 -1.81 3.29
CA TYR A 189 28.86 -2.38 4.62
C TYR A 189 28.10 -3.71 4.61
N LEU A 190 26.99 -3.78 3.87
CA LEU A 190 26.21 -5.02 3.76
C LEU A 190 26.97 -6.13 3.05
N GLU A 191 27.74 -5.84 2.02
CA GLU A 191 28.63 -6.80 1.35
C GLU A 191 29.69 -7.34 2.32
N GLN A 192 30.32 -6.46 3.11
CA GLN A 192 31.31 -6.85 4.09
C GLN A 192 30.73 -7.68 5.23
N ILE A 193 29.51 -7.35 5.73
CA ILE A 193 28.87 -8.12 6.79
C ILE A 193 28.48 -9.52 6.32
N VAL A 194 28.03 -9.67 5.08
CA VAL A 194 27.76 -10.99 4.49
C VAL A 194 29.06 -11.82 4.39
N ALA A 195 30.16 -11.20 3.97
CA ALA A 195 31.45 -11.87 3.76
C ALA A 195 32.05 -12.42 5.05
N VAL A 196 31.72 -11.90 6.23
CA VAL A 196 32.19 -12.44 7.52
C VAL A 196 31.31 -13.58 8.06
N GLU A 197 30.36 -14.05 7.28
CA GLU A 197 29.48 -15.20 7.59
C GLU A 197 28.84 -15.13 9.00
N PRO A 198 28.05 -14.08 9.31
CA PRO A 198 27.50 -13.92 10.63
C PRO A 198 26.51 -15.03 10.98
N SER A 199 26.45 -15.38 12.27
CA SER A 199 25.57 -16.44 12.77
C SER A 199 24.09 -16.23 12.38
N PHE A 200 23.64 -14.98 12.31
CA PHE A 200 22.28 -14.66 11.88
C PHE A 200 21.98 -15.15 10.45
N ILE A 201 22.91 -14.94 9.51
CA ILE A 201 22.75 -15.41 8.12
C ILE A 201 22.82 -16.94 8.05
N LYS A 202 23.65 -17.60 8.88
CA LYS A 202 23.71 -19.08 8.93
C LYS A 202 22.39 -19.70 9.40
N VAL A 203 21.69 -19.05 10.33
CA VAL A 203 20.35 -19.48 10.80
C VAL A 203 19.24 -19.10 9.84
N MET A 204 19.38 -17.98 9.12
CA MET A 204 18.40 -17.42 8.20
C MET A 204 19.00 -17.27 6.78
N PRO A 205 19.28 -18.35 6.05
CA PRO A 205 20.04 -18.30 4.79
C PRO A 205 19.35 -17.48 3.70
N GLY A 206 18.02 -17.36 3.72
CA GLY A 206 17.27 -16.51 2.80
C GLY A 206 17.58 -15.02 2.92
N VAL A 207 18.14 -14.57 4.05
CA VAL A 207 18.50 -13.16 4.28
C VAL A 207 19.69 -12.76 3.41
N ALA A 208 20.71 -13.61 3.22
CA ALA A 208 21.84 -13.31 2.36
C ALA A 208 21.39 -13.00 0.92
N LYS A 209 20.58 -13.89 0.35
CA LYS A 209 20.01 -13.68 -0.99
C LYS A 209 19.19 -12.39 -1.05
N ARG A 210 18.41 -12.09 -0.03
CA ARG A 210 17.60 -10.86 0.00
C ARG A 210 18.48 -9.61 0.09
N ILE A 211 19.60 -9.65 0.81
CA ILE A 211 20.60 -8.57 0.80
C ILE A 211 21.14 -8.38 -0.63
N GLU A 212 21.58 -9.44 -1.30
CA GLU A 212 22.05 -9.40 -2.68
C GLU A 212 21.00 -8.78 -3.62
N ASP A 213 19.76 -9.27 -3.57
CA ASP A 213 18.64 -8.74 -4.37
C ASP A 213 18.38 -7.25 -4.06
N THR A 214 18.51 -6.83 -2.80
CA THR A 214 18.36 -5.44 -2.37
C THR A 214 19.45 -4.54 -2.95
N LEU A 215 20.70 -5.01 -2.97
CA LEU A 215 21.85 -4.26 -3.50
C LEU A 215 21.73 -3.97 -5.01
N THR A 216 20.91 -4.73 -5.75
CA THR A 216 20.65 -4.51 -7.19
C THR A 216 19.54 -3.51 -7.48
N LYS A 217 18.79 -3.06 -6.46
CA LYS A 217 17.65 -2.17 -6.64
C LYS A 217 18.08 -0.74 -6.98
N ASP A 218 17.15 -0.02 -7.62
CA ASP A 218 17.30 1.40 -7.93
C ASP A 218 17.56 2.24 -6.67
N TYR A 219 18.36 3.29 -6.84
CA TYR A 219 18.75 4.19 -5.76
C TYR A 219 17.55 4.85 -5.07
N HIS A 220 16.59 5.39 -5.83
CA HIS A 220 15.42 6.08 -5.27
C HIS A 220 14.54 5.12 -4.45
N TYR A 221 14.42 3.88 -4.94
CA TYR A 221 13.74 2.81 -4.22
C TYR A 221 14.42 2.51 -2.87
N LEU A 222 15.75 2.33 -2.87
CA LEU A 222 16.48 1.97 -1.66
C LEU A 222 16.43 3.06 -0.59
N VAL A 223 16.51 4.32 -0.98
CA VAL A 223 16.41 5.43 -0.03
C VAL A 223 15.00 5.51 0.56
N GLY A 224 13.97 5.44 -0.27
CA GLY A 224 12.59 5.48 0.19
C GLY A 224 12.20 4.30 1.08
N GLU A 225 12.73 3.09 0.81
CA GLU A 225 12.36 1.87 1.53
C GLU A 225 13.19 1.66 2.81
N TYR A 226 14.46 2.09 2.86
CA TYR A 226 15.37 1.67 3.95
C TYR A 226 15.95 2.80 4.79
N LEU A 227 15.87 4.06 4.35
CA LEU A 227 16.43 5.19 5.09
C LEU A 227 15.39 6.04 5.83
N ASN A 228 14.11 5.74 5.70
CA ASN A 228 13.07 6.38 6.51
C ASN A 228 13.24 6.06 7.99
N THR A 229 12.88 7.00 8.86
CA THR A 229 12.95 6.82 10.31
C THR A 229 12.02 5.72 10.78
N PHE A 230 10.80 5.71 10.25
CA PHE A 230 9.79 4.71 10.61
C PHE A 230 9.75 3.58 9.60
N TRP A 231 9.54 2.38 10.10
CA TRP A 231 9.21 1.20 9.33
C TRP A 231 8.40 0.23 10.17
N ASP A 232 7.11 0.17 9.90
CA ASP A 232 6.17 -0.71 10.61
C ASP A 232 5.91 -1.97 9.77
N ILE A 233 6.29 -3.13 10.32
CA ILE A 233 5.96 -4.46 9.79
C ILE A 233 4.88 -5.01 10.71
N THR A 234 3.63 -4.87 10.30
CA THR A 234 2.49 -5.26 11.13
C THR A 234 1.92 -6.63 10.74
N HIS A 235 1.20 -7.28 11.65
CA HIS A 235 0.34 -8.41 11.31
C HIS A 235 -1.01 -7.91 10.77
N HIS A 236 -1.60 -8.65 9.82
CA HIS A 236 -2.93 -8.33 9.30
C HIS A 236 -3.97 -8.15 10.42
N SER A 237 -3.99 -9.05 11.41
CA SER A 237 -4.93 -8.96 12.55
C SER A 237 -4.75 -7.67 13.35
N VAL A 238 -3.51 -7.23 13.59
CA VAL A 238 -3.21 -5.99 14.32
C VAL A 238 -3.68 -4.77 13.53
N LEU A 239 -3.50 -4.75 12.21
CA LEU A 239 -4.04 -3.68 11.37
C LEU A 239 -5.58 -3.66 11.44
N CYS A 240 -6.22 -4.83 11.33
CA CYS A 240 -7.68 -4.93 11.47
C CYS A 240 -8.18 -4.35 12.80
N GLU A 241 -7.54 -4.71 13.92
CA GLU A 241 -7.89 -4.18 15.25
C GLU A 241 -7.77 -2.65 15.30
N ARG A 242 -6.70 -2.09 14.75
CA ARG A 242 -6.50 -0.63 14.71
C ARG A 242 -7.57 0.08 13.87
N LEU A 243 -7.91 -0.47 12.71
CA LEU A 243 -8.90 0.10 11.79
C LEU A 243 -10.35 0.01 12.33
N GLN A 244 -10.60 -0.84 13.33
CA GLN A 244 -11.89 -0.87 14.05
C GLN A 244 -12.25 0.48 14.71
N ALA A 245 -11.27 1.31 15.08
CA ALA A 245 -11.52 2.66 15.58
C ALA A 245 -12.26 3.54 14.55
N ALA A 246 -12.08 3.27 13.25
CA ALA A 246 -12.83 3.91 12.15
C ALA A 246 -14.05 3.08 11.70
N LYS A 247 -14.39 1.98 12.40
CA LYS A 247 -15.49 1.04 12.06
C LYS A 247 -15.27 0.40 10.68
N LEU A 248 -14.03 0.06 10.38
CA LEU A 248 -13.61 -0.56 9.12
C LEU A 248 -13.44 -2.06 9.34
N ASP A 249 -14.17 -2.85 8.57
CA ASP A 249 -14.05 -4.31 8.56
C ASP A 249 -13.31 -4.76 7.29
N PHE A 250 -12.41 -5.72 7.44
CA PHE A 250 -11.70 -6.33 6.32
C PHE A 250 -12.69 -6.99 5.35
N ALA A 251 -12.53 -6.71 4.07
CA ALA A 251 -13.40 -7.26 3.04
C ALA A 251 -12.68 -8.33 2.19
N CYS A 252 -11.55 -7.97 1.58
CA CYS A 252 -10.72 -8.89 0.80
C CYS A 252 -9.38 -8.25 0.43
N SER A 253 -8.43 -9.09 -0.04
CA SER A 253 -7.24 -8.59 -0.72
C SER A 253 -7.61 -7.81 -2.00
N ALA A 254 -6.89 -6.71 -2.26
CA ALA A 254 -6.95 -5.97 -3.51
C ALA A 254 -6.08 -6.59 -4.62
N THR A 255 -5.32 -7.63 -4.31
CA THR A 255 -4.59 -8.42 -5.30
C THR A 255 -5.48 -9.57 -5.80
N GLY A 256 -6.10 -9.39 -6.97
CA GLY A 256 -7.11 -10.34 -7.47
C GLY A 256 -6.64 -11.79 -7.57
N THR A 257 -5.36 -12.04 -7.84
CA THR A 257 -4.78 -13.39 -7.86
C THR A 257 -4.70 -14.03 -6.47
N GLU A 258 -4.58 -13.24 -5.41
CA GLU A 258 -4.58 -13.75 -4.03
C GLU A 258 -5.96 -14.26 -3.57
N LEU A 259 -7.03 -13.85 -4.26
CA LEU A 259 -8.40 -14.35 -4.02
C LEU A 259 -8.64 -15.73 -4.62
N MET A 260 -7.67 -16.25 -5.35
CA MET A 260 -7.75 -17.55 -6.02
C MET A 260 -6.82 -18.55 -5.32
N ASP A 261 -7.33 -19.21 -4.28
CA ASP A 261 -6.53 -20.14 -3.46
C ASP A 261 -5.82 -21.22 -4.31
N SER A 262 -6.45 -21.68 -5.39
CA SER A 262 -5.87 -22.66 -6.30
C SER A 262 -4.59 -22.21 -7.03
N LEU A 263 -4.31 -20.90 -7.06
CA LEU A 263 -3.09 -20.35 -7.65
C LEU A 263 -1.95 -20.17 -6.62
N ASN A 264 -2.29 -20.13 -5.34
CA ASN A 264 -1.36 -19.72 -4.28
C ASN A 264 -1.09 -20.82 -3.25
N LEU A 265 -1.96 -21.84 -3.17
CA LEU A 265 -1.97 -22.83 -2.10
C LEU A 265 -2.06 -24.25 -2.68
N THR A 266 -1.38 -25.21 -2.06
CA THR A 266 -1.58 -26.62 -2.35
C THR A 266 -2.97 -27.10 -1.87
N ALA A 267 -3.41 -28.26 -2.31
CA ALA A 267 -4.69 -28.84 -1.87
C ALA A 267 -4.73 -29.05 -0.35
N GLU A 268 -3.61 -29.50 0.24
CA GLU A 268 -3.46 -29.72 1.69
C GLU A 268 -3.54 -28.39 2.46
N GLN A 269 -2.90 -27.33 1.95
CA GLN A 269 -2.95 -25.99 2.53
C GLN A 269 -4.36 -25.40 2.49
N GLN A 270 -5.07 -25.57 1.37
CA GLN A 270 -6.47 -25.17 1.23
C GLN A 270 -7.38 -25.92 2.23
N GLN A 271 -7.18 -27.23 2.36
CA GLN A 271 -7.94 -28.05 3.32
C GLN A 271 -7.66 -27.62 4.77
N PHE A 272 -6.41 -27.30 5.09
CA PHE A 272 -6.06 -26.78 6.42
C PHE A 272 -6.75 -25.45 6.69
N LEU A 273 -6.67 -24.50 5.75
CA LEU A 273 -7.25 -23.17 5.92
C LEU A 273 -8.79 -23.17 5.94
N ALA A 274 -9.43 -24.13 5.29
CA ALA A 274 -10.90 -24.24 5.27
C ALA A 274 -11.51 -24.33 6.68
N GLN A 275 -10.76 -24.84 7.67
CA GLN A 275 -11.19 -24.95 9.07
C GLN A 275 -11.40 -23.57 9.73
N PHE A 276 -10.75 -22.52 9.22
CA PHE A 276 -10.74 -21.17 9.79
C PHE A 276 -11.50 -20.16 8.92
N LYS A 277 -12.14 -20.63 7.85
CA LYS A 277 -12.79 -19.76 6.85
C LYS A 277 -13.82 -18.82 7.50
N GLY A 278 -13.68 -17.53 7.20
CA GLY A 278 -14.55 -16.47 7.73
C GLY A 278 -14.13 -15.94 9.10
N GLY A 279 -13.03 -16.45 9.68
CA GLY A 279 -12.48 -15.92 10.94
C GLY A 279 -11.13 -15.22 10.74
N PRO A 280 -10.70 -14.41 11.72
CA PRO A 280 -9.43 -13.67 11.64
C PRO A 280 -8.19 -14.56 11.55
N LEU A 281 -8.28 -15.79 12.06
CA LEU A 281 -7.17 -16.76 11.99
C LEU A 281 -6.92 -17.26 10.56
N TYR A 282 -7.90 -17.18 9.66
CA TYR A 282 -7.72 -17.57 8.25
C TYR A 282 -6.63 -16.74 7.58
N GLU A 283 -6.73 -15.43 7.64
CA GLU A 283 -5.78 -14.51 7.00
C GLU A 283 -4.38 -14.60 7.62
N SER A 284 -4.28 -14.67 8.96
CA SER A 284 -3.00 -14.81 9.66
C SER A 284 -2.30 -16.14 9.31
N SER A 285 -3.07 -17.25 9.23
CA SER A 285 -2.53 -18.55 8.83
C SER A 285 -2.11 -18.57 7.36
N ARG A 286 -2.89 -17.93 6.50
CA ARG A 286 -2.57 -17.80 5.09
C ARG A 286 -1.29 -17.00 4.88
N ASP A 287 -1.14 -15.86 5.54
CA ASP A 287 0.07 -15.04 5.49
C ASP A 287 1.32 -15.85 5.90
N PHE A 288 1.18 -16.69 6.93
CA PHE A 288 2.26 -17.57 7.37
C PHE A 288 2.60 -18.64 6.33
N ILE A 289 1.59 -19.27 5.73
CA ILE A 289 1.76 -20.34 4.73
C ILE A 289 2.46 -19.82 3.47
N VAL A 290 2.07 -18.63 2.98
CA VAL A 290 2.63 -18.07 1.74
C VAL A 290 3.83 -17.16 1.99
N ASN A 291 4.25 -16.99 3.25
CA ASN A 291 5.29 -16.03 3.65
C ASN A 291 5.00 -14.63 3.10
N GLN A 292 3.78 -14.13 3.35
CA GLN A 292 3.31 -12.85 2.81
C GLN A 292 4.23 -11.71 3.24
N GLN A 293 4.68 -10.91 2.27
CA GLN A 293 5.59 -9.79 2.51
C GLN A 293 4.87 -8.44 2.45
N PHE A 294 3.97 -8.29 1.51
CA PHE A 294 3.27 -7.05 1.24
C PHE A 294 1.80 -7.33 0.99
N ARG A 295 0.92 -6.64 1.71
CA ARG A 295 -0.53 -6.76 1.52
C ARG A 295 -1.08 -5.49 0.89
N ARG A 296 -2.12 -5.68 0.12
CA ARG A 296 -3.02 -4.67 -0.41
C ARG A 296 -4.42 -5.11 -0.04
N ASP A 297 -5.08 -4.37 0.82
CA ASP A 297 -6.34 -4.81 1.39
C ASP A 297 -7.44 -3.77 1.22
N PHE A 298 -8.65 -4.24 0.95
CA PHE A 298 -9.88 -3.46 1.02
C PHE A 298 -10.59 -3.69 2.34
N PHE A 299 -10.97 -2.57 2.96
CA PHE A 299 -11.86 -2.52 4.12
C PHE A 299 -13.12 -1.75 3.76
N ILE A 300 -14.23 -2.05 4.42
CA ILE A 300 -15.52 -1.36 4.21
C ILE A 300 -16.02 -0.85 5.56
N LYS A 301 -16.50 0.38 5.59
CA LYS A 301 -17.15 0.96 6.76
C LYS A 301 -18.59 0.46 6.87
N GLY A 302 -18.83 -0.53 7.75
CA GLY A 302 -20.14 -1.18 7.88
C GLY A 302 -20.50 -1.99 6.62
N PRO A 303 -19.78 -3.09 6.33
CA PRO A 303 -19.98 -3.88 5.13
C PRO A 303 -21.37 -4.52 5.07
N ARG A 304 -21.96 -4.55 3.85
CA ARG A 304 -23.19 -5.28 3.55
C ARG A 304 -22.87 -6.40 2.54
N LYS A 305 -23.27 -7.63 2.88
CA LYS A 305 -23.23 -8.73 1.91
C LYS A 305 -24.46 -8.68 1.00
N LEU A 306 -24.24 -8.93 -0.28
CA LEU A 306 -25.30 -9.05 -1.27
C LEU A 306 -26.06 -10.39 -1.10
N THR A 307 -27.37 -10.37 -1.28
CA THR A 307 -28.13 -11.61 -1.51
C THR A 307 -27.71 -12.28 -2.82
N LYS A 308 -28.01 -13.55 -3.02
CA LYS A 308 -27.68 -14.27 -4.28
C LYS A 308 -28.25 -13.55 -5.50
N VAL A 309 -29.47 -13.02 -5.42
CA VAL A 309 -30.13 -12.32 -6.51
C VAL A 309 -29.42 -10.99 -6.81
N GLU A 310 -29.13 -10.19 -5.76
CA GLU A 310 -28.38 -8.95 -5.91
C GLU A 310 -26.98 -9.18 -6.47
N HIS A 311 -26.28 -10.21 -5.97
CA HIS A 311 -24.95 -10.57 -6.44
C HIS A 311 -24.96 -10.90 -7.93
N THR A 312 -25.87 -11.77 -8.39
CA THR A 312 -26.01 -12.11 -9.82
C THR A 312 -26.29 -10.86 -10.67
N ARG A 313 -27.19 -9.98 -10.20
CA ARG A 313 -27.49 -8.73 -10.90
C ARG A 313 -26.26 -7.84 -10.99
N ARG A 314 -25.60 -7.54 -9.86
CA ARG A 314 -24.42 -6.67 -9.80
C ARG A 314 -23.25 -7.22 -10.62
N TYR A 315 -23.06 -8.55 -10.60
CA TYR A 315 -22.02 -9.20 -11.38
C TYR A 315 -22.27 -9.06 -12.89
N ASN A 316 -23.50 -9.19 -13.35
CA ASN A 316 -23.88 -9.03 -14.75
C ASN A 316 -23.83 -7.56 -15.24
N GLU A 317 -23.82 -6.59 -14.32
CA GLU A 317 -23.62 -5.16 -14.64
C GLU A 317 -22.13 -4.80 -14.87
N LEU A 318 -21.20 -5.69 -14.50
CA LEU A 318 -19.77 -5.46 -14.69
C LEU A 318 -19.42 -5.58 -16.19
N ALA A 319 -18.74 -4.56 -16.70
CA ALA A 319 -18.16 -4.57 -18.04
C ALA A 319 -16.63 -4.62 -17.94
N LEU A 320 -16.02 -5.52 -18.70
CA LEU A 320 -14.56 -5.60 -18.82
C LEU A 320 -14.14 -5.07 -20.18
N VAL A 321 -13.15 -4.18 -20.19
CA VAL A 321 -12.59 -3.62 -21.42
C VAL A 321 -11.12 -4.06 -21.52
N LEU A 322 -10.74 -4.61 -22.69
CA LEU A 322 -9.36 -4.89 -22.99
C LEU A 322 -8.63 -3.57 -23.30
N ILE A 323 -7.70 -3.18 -22.44
CA ILE A 323 -6.93 -1.94 -22.56
C ILE A 323 -5.53 -2.14 -23.16
N ALA A 324 -5.14 -3.40 -23.44
CA ALA A 324 -3.87 -3.73 -24.07
C ALA A 324 -4.08 -4.23 -25.51
N PRO A 325 -3.17 -3.92 -26.47
CA PRO A 325 -3.23 -4.50 -27.80
C PRO A 325 -3.22 -6.05 -27.72
N GLY A 326 -4.10 -6.72 -28.47
CA GLY A 326 -4.31 -8.17 -28.43
C GLY A 326 -3.13 -9.07 -28.84
N LYS A 327 -1.91 -8.53 -28.90
CA LYS A 327 -0.66 -9.27 -29.15
C LYS A 327 0.24 -9.42 -27.94
N MET A 328 -0.19 -9.10 -26.74
CA MET A 328 0.56 -9.49 -25.55
C MET A 328 0.42 -11.01 -25.38
N SER A 329 1.45 -11.72 -25.80
CA SER A 329 1.69 -13.13 -25.49
C SER A 329 1.36 -13.39 -24.02
N LEU A 330 0.55 -14.39 -23.74
CA LEU A 330 0.33 -14.91 -22.41
C LEU A 330 1.68 -15.00 -21.69
N MET A 331 1.90 -14.15 -20.70
CA MET A 331 3.02 -14.32 -19.79
C MET A 331 2.88 -15.73 -19.22
N LYS A 332 3.85 -16.58 -19.51
CA LYS A 332 3.93 -17.90 -18.88
C LYS A 332 3.98 -17.66 -17.38
N LEU A 333 2.89 -17.98 -16.69
CA LEU A 333 2.90 -18.14 -15.26
C LEU A 333 3.97 -19.19 -14.96
N ARG A 334 5.07 -18.79 -14.36
CA ARG A 334 6.04 -19.75 -13.82
C ARG A 334 5.37 -20.36 -12.59
N PRO A 335 5.28 -21.68 -12.50
CA PRO A 335 4.93 -22.31 -11.24
C PRO A 335 5.95 -21.87 -10.17
N ALA A 336 5.43 -21.59 -8.96
CA ALA A 336 6.22 -21.24 -7.79
C ALA A 336 7.14 -22.39 -7.38
#